data_6803c565ae6b4041579dc07f842bf4e8
#
_entry.id   6803c565ae6b4041579dc07f842bf4e8
#
_cell.length_a   1.000
_cell.length_b   1.000
_cell.length_c   1.000
_cell.angle_alpha   90.00
_cell.angle_beta   90.00
_cell.angle_gamma   90.00
#
_symmetry.space_group_name_H-M   'P 1'
#
loop_
_entity.id
_entity.type
_entity.pdbx_description
1 polymer ?
#
loop_
_entity_poly.entity_id
_entity_poly.type
_entity_poly.pdbx_seq_one_letter_code
_entity_poly.pdbx_strand_id
1 'polypeptide(L)'
;MKRLWDGVVRDPGPVKVTSFADGATLDVPGQPRILHLPGRIRGRCALHLSDASVLFSGDVLVTDDPSTRRSGPRLLVKVNQDDWQARAPLDELASVHARLLSPGLEAPWGDGVAAAVTEARRGGLRRWTRRK
;
A
#
# COMPACT_ATOMS: atom_id res chain seq x y z
N MET A 1 -14.55 5.50 -35.14
CA MET A 1 -13.91 6.07 -33.95
C MET A 1 -12.98 5.01 -33.37
N LYS A 2 -11.68 5.09 -33.67
CA LYS A 2 -10.68 4.19 -33.05
C LYS A 2 -10.65 4.50 -31.58
N ARG A 3 -10.91 3.48 -30.77
CA ARG A 3 -10.90 3.62 -29.32
C ARG A 3 -9.50 3.99 -28.84
N LEU A 4 -9.36 5.03 -28.06
CA LEU A 4 -8.12 5.47 -27.42
C LEU A 4 -7.44 4.34 -26.58
N TRP A 5 -8.13 3.22 -26.39
CA TRP A 5 -7.69 2.07 -25.59
C TRP A 5 -6.97 1.01 -26.39
N ASP A 6 -7.03 1.03 -27.73
CA ASP A 6 -6.40 -0.01 -28.58
C ASP A 6 -4.85 0.02 -28.54
N GLY A 7 -4.27 1.05 -27.92
CA GLY A 7 -2.82 1.16 -27.74
C GLY A 7 -2.31 0.84 -26.32
N VAL A 8 -3.22 0.72 -25.33
CA VAL A 8 -2.85 0.60 -23.91
C VAL A 8 -2.86 -0.85 -23.42
N VAL A 9 -3.59 -1.73 -24.10
CA VAL A 9 -3.69 -3.15 -23.75
C VAL A 9 -3.10 -3.99 -24.88
N ARG A 10 -1.83 -3.81 -25.18
CA ARG A 10 -1.09 -4.85 -25.90
C ARG A 10 -0.72 -5.90 -24.88
N ASP A 11 -1.14 -7.13 -25.12
CA ASP A 11 -0.57 -8.27 -24.44
C ASP A 11 0.95 -8.25 -24.67
N PRO A 12 1.76 -8.05 -23.62
CA PRO A 12 3.21 -8.03 -23.79
C PRO A 12 3.79 -9.40 -24.15
N GLY A 13 2.93 -10.41 -24.29
CA GLY A 13 3.36 -11.79 -24.43
C GLY A 13 3.89 -12.39 -23.12
N PRO A 14 4.51 -13.56 -23.16
CA PRO A 14 5.03 -14.21 -21.98
C PRO A 14 6.15 -13.38 -21.34
N VAL A 15 5.92 -12.87 -20.14
CA VAL A 15 6.90 -12.11 -19.36
C VAL A 15 7.57 -13.05 -18.38
N LYS A 16 8.91 -13.08 -18.39
CA LYS A 16 9.67 -13.77 -17.36
C LYS A 16 9.53 -12.99 -16.05
N VAL A 17 8.93 -13.62 -15.05
CA VAL A 17 8.78 -13.04 -13.70
C VAL A 17 9.72 -13.75 -12.73
N THR A 18 10.25 -12.99 -11.78
CA THR A 18 11.03 -13.52 -10.66
C THR A 18 10.25 -13.23 -9.39
N SER A 19 9.98 -14.25 -8.60
CA SER A 19 9.36 -14.09 -7.28
C SER A 19 10.38 -13.63 -6.26
N PHE A 20 9.91 -12.99 -5.22
CA PHE A 20 10.72 -12.59 -4.06
C PHE A 20 10.03 -13.03 -2.77
N ALA A 21 10.83 -13.21 -1.73
CA ALA A 21 10.34 -13.56 -0.39
C ALA A 21 10.08 -12.30 0.45
N ASP A 22 9.27 -12.44 1.50
CA ASP A 22 9.15 -11.43 2.53
C ASP A 22 10.51 -11.13 3.17
N GLY A 23 10.77 -9.86 3.43
CA GLY A 23 12.04 -9.38 3.98
C GLY A 23 13.20 -9.35 3.01
N ALA A 24 13.02 -9.82 1.76
CA ALA A 24 14.07 -9.76 0.75
C ALA A 24 14.41 -8.31 0.39
N THR A 25 15.69 -8.07 0.07
CA THR A 25 16.15 -6.81 -0.53
C THR A 25 16.29 -7.02 -2.03
N LEU A 26 15.68 -6.13 -2.80
CA LEU A 26 15.78 -6.21 -4.27
C LEU A 26 17.12 -5.64 -4.74
N ASP A 27 17.76 -6.33 -5.69
CA ASP A 27 18.98 -5.86 -6.35
C ASP A 27 18.65 -4.87 -7.49
N VAL A 28 18.16 -3.70 -7.06
CA VAL A 28 17.84 -2.56 -7.92
C VAL A 28 18.29 -1.28 -7.23
N PRO A 29 18.42 -0.14 -7.93
CA PRO A 29 18.76 1.13 -7.32
C PRO A 29 17.87 1.45 -6.11
N GLY A 30 18.50 1.86 -4.99
CA GLY A 30 17.81 2.11 -3.71
C GLY A 30 17.63 0.87 -2.84
N GLN A 31 17.90 -0.32 -3.37
CA GLN A 31 17.85 -1.61 -2.64
C GLN A 31 16.64 -1.73 -1.70
N PRO A 32 15.41 -1.57 -2.21
CA PRO A 32 14.23 -1.61 -1.35
C PRO A 32 14.05 -2.99 -0.72
N ARG A 33 13.74 -2.97 0.57
CA ARG A 33 13.33 -4.16 1.30
C ARG A 33 11.84 -4.40 1.12
N ILE A 34 11.48 -5.64 0.84
CA ILE A 34 10.10 -6.09 0.70
C ILE A 34 9.50 -6.33 2.09
N LEU A 35 8.32 -5.79 2.31
CA LEU A 35 7.46 -6.09 3.44
C LEU A 35 6.18 -6.73 2.93
N HIS A 36 5.97 -8.00 3.20
CA HIS A 36 4.74 -8.68 2.82
C HIS A 36 3.63 -8.28 3.78
N LEU A 37 2.60 -7.64 3.25
CA LEU A 37 1.47 -7.09 4.01
C LEU A 37 0.17 -7.73 3.53
N PRO A 38 -0.05 -9.01 3.82
CA PRO A 38 -1.24 -9.72 3.38
C PRO A 38 -2.49 -9.05 3.97
N GLY A 39 -3.53 -9.00 3.18
CA GLY A 39 -4.77 -8.37 3.56
C GLY A 39 -5.80 -8.56 2.47
N ARG A 40 -6.23 -7.47 1.84
CA ARG A 40 -7.20 -7.52 0.73
C ARG A 40 -6.73 -8.40 -0.44
N ILE A 41 -5.44 -8.40 -0.72
CA ILE A 41 -4.79 -9.19 -1.77
C ILE A 41 -3.63 -9.96 -1.12
N ARG A 42 -3.52 -11.26 -1.42
CA ARG A 42 -2.48 -12.13 -0.84
C ARG A 42 -1.05 -11.68 -1.16
N GLY A 43 -0.83 -11.19 -2.37
CA GLY A 43 0.49 -10.74 -2.85
C GLY A 43 0.82 -9.28 -2.53
N ARG A 44 0.05 -8.62 -1.66
CA ARG A 44 0.30 -7.23 -1.31
C ARG A 44 1.61 -7.09 -0.54
N CYS A 45 2.43 -6.14 -0.96
CA CYS A 45 3.66 -5.78 -0.26
C CYS A 45 3.86 -4.27 -0.25
N ALA A 46 4.72 -3.81 0.64
CA ALA A 46 5.29 -2.48 0.64
C ALA A 46 6.78 -2.56 0.35
N LEU A 47 7.37 -1.45 -0.08
CA LEU A 47 8.78 -1.31 -0.36
C LEU A 47 9.37 -0.27 0.58
N HIS A 48 10.35 -0.68 1.38
CA HIS A 48 11.06 0.21 2.30
C HIS A 48 12.44 0.56 1.77
N LEU A 49 12.66 1.82 1.47
CA LEU A 49 13.95 2.39 1.11
C LEU A 49 14.54 3.05 2.37
N SER A 50 15.37 2.31 3.09
CA SER A 50 15.91 2.74 4.38
C SER A 50 16.77 4.00 4.25
N ASP A 51 17.65 4.06 3.25
CA ASP A 51 18.58 5.20 3.04
C ASP A 51 17.85 6.48 2.69
N ALA A 52 16.75 6.36 1.93
CA ALA A 52 15.90 7.51 1.59
C ALA A 52 14.87 7.81 2.67
N SER A 53 14.71 6.94 3.66
CA SER A 53 13.69 7.04 4.71
C SER A 53 12.26 7.12 4.15
N VAL A 54 11.97 6.29 3.13
CA VAL A 54 10.69 6.25 2.42
C VAL A 54 10.08 4.85 2.49
N LEU A 55 8.78 4.79 2.74
CA LEU A 55 7.98 3.58 2.60
C LEU A 55 6.93 3.78 1.50
N PHE A 56 7.00 2.97 0.46
CA PHE A 56 5.96 2.85 -0.55
C PHE A 56 4.95 1.79 -0.10
N SER A 57 3.79 2.23 0.33
CA SER A 57 2.77 1.33 0.93
C SER A 57 1.76 0.78 -0.08
N GLY A 58 1.77 1.26 -1.32
CA GLY A 58 0.71 0.91 -2.27
C GLY A 58 -0.68 1.24 -1.68
N ASP A 59 -1.61 0.31 -1.82
CA ASP A 59 -2.99 0.46 -1.31
C ASP A 59 -3.18 -0.09 0.12
N VAL A 60 -2.12 -0.33 0.88
CA VAL A 60 -2.25 -0.77 2.28
C VAL A 60 -2.82 0.34 3.14
N LEU A 61 -2.23 1.53 3.01
CA LEU A 61 -2.73 2.75 3.62
C LEU A 61 -3.13 3.73 2.53
N VAL A 62 -4.27 4.36 2.72
CA VAL A 62 -4.75 5.48 1.91
C VAL A 62 -4.70 6.74 2.76
N THR A 63 -4.29 7.85 2.17
CA THR A 63 -4.14 9.13 2.88
C THR A 63 -5.26 10.11 2.58
N ASP A 64 -6.04 9.86 1.55
CA ASP A 64 -7.20 10.66 1.21
C ASP A 64 -8.40 9.77 0.88
N ASP A 65 -9.58 10.23 1.26
CA ASP A 65 -10.84 9.57 0.99
C ASP A 65 -11.78 10.51 0.26
N PRO A 66 -11.81 10.45 -1.07
CA PRO A 66 -12.65 11.33 -1.86
C PRO A 66 -14.14 11.16 -1.59
N SER A 67 -14.57 10.01 -1.05
CA SER A 67 -15.99 9.76 -0.75
C SER A 67 -16.45 10.38 0.55
N THR A 68 -15.56 10.50 1.54
CA THR A 68 -15.87 11.09 2.86
C THR A 68 -15.24 12.47 3.05
N ARG A 69 -14.40 12.92 2.11
CA ARG A 69 -13.58 14.16 2.21
C ARG A 69 -12.73 14.20 3.48
N ARG A 70 -12.36 13.04 4.00
CA ARG A 70 -11.45 12.94 5.15
C ARG A 70 -10.06 12.65 4.66
N SER A 71 -9.11 13.44 5.06
CA SER A 71 -7.68 13.22 4.88
C SER A 71 -7.08 12.52 6.11
N GLY A 72 -5.94 11.89 5.90
CA GLY A 72 -5.19 11.18 6.93
C GLY A 72 -5.11 9.66 6.69
N PRO A 73 -4.04 9.02 7.19
CA PRO A 73 -3.78 7.61 6.94
C PRO A 73 -4.88 6.69 7.47
N ARG A 74 -5.31 5.75 6.62
CA ARG A 74 -6.35 4.77 6.93
C ARG A 74 -6.09 3.44 6.23
N LEU A 75 -6.53 2.36 6.86
CA LEU A 75 -6.55 1.05 6.21
C LEU A 75 -7.70 0.92 5.22
N LEU A 76 -7.38 0.39 4.04
CA LEU A 76 -8.37 -0.04 3.06
C LEU A 76 -8.62 -1.53 3.23
N VAL A 77 -9.82 -1.90 3.69
CA VAL A 77 -10.20 -3.29 3.97
C VAL A 77 -11.38 -3.77 3.14
N LYS A 78 -11.51 -5.08 2.95
CA LYS A 78 -12.70 -5.68 2.33
C LYS A 78 -13.89 -5.64 3.30
N VAL A 79 -15.11 -5.63 2.75
CA VAL A 79 -16.35 -5.63 3.53
C VAL A 79 -16.45 -6.81 4.51
N ASN A 80 -15.98 -7.98 4.10
CA ASN A 80 -16.08 -9.23 4.87
C ASN A 80 -14.73 -9.66 5.47
N GLN A 81 -13.80 -8.75 5.64
CA GLN A 81 -12.52 -9.07 6.27
C GLN A 81 -12.65 -8.94 7.78
N ASP A 82 -12.15 -9.93 8.51
CA ASP A 82 -12.09 -9.89 9.97
C ASP A 82 -11.20 -8.74 10.44
N ASP A 83 -11.62 -8.07 11.50
CA ASP A 83 -10.96 -6.85 11.98
C ASP A 83 -9.50 -7.09 12.40
N TRP A 84 -9.18 -8.25 12.97
CA TRP A 84 -7.83 -8.59 13.35
C TRP A 84 -6.92 -8.81 12.12
N GLN A 85 -7.41 -9.51 11.10
CA GLN A 85 -6.68 -9.69 9.83
C GLN A 85 -6.49 -8.37 9.09
N ALA A 86 -7.47 -7.48 9.19
CA ALA A 86 -7.39 -6.15 8.59
C ALA A 86 -6.33 -5.28 9.28
N ARG A 87 -6.09 -5.48 10.57
CA ARG A 87 -5.14 -4.70 11.36
C ARG A 87 -3.72 -5.24 11.35
N ALA A 88 -3.52 -6.52 11.03
CA ALA A 88 -2.19 -7.14 10.99
C ALA A 88 -1.14 -6.35 10.18
N PRO A 89 -1.45 -5.77 9.00
CA PRO A 89 -0.50 -4.91 8.29
C PRO A 89 -0.05 -3.69 9.08
N LEU A 90 -0.86 -3.15 9.99
CA LEU A 90 -0.45 -2.02 10.82
C LEU A 90 0.61 -2.40 11.85
N ASP A 91 0.56 -3.61 12.36
CA ASP A 91 1.55 -4.09 13.33
C ASP A 91 2.92 -4.26 12.66
N GLU A 92 2.94 -4.79 11.44
CA GLU A 92 4.15 -4.86 10.63
C GLU A 92 4.70 -3.47 10.30
N LEU A 93 3.85 -2.55 9.89
CA LEU A 93 4.23 -1.18 9.56
C LEU A 93 4.69 -0.38 10.78
N ALA A 94 4.20 -0.69 11.97
CA ALA A 94 4.59 0.01 13.20
C ALA A 94 6.09 -0.09 13.51
N SER A 95 6.76 -1.14 13.03
CA SER A 95 8.20 -1.37 13.20
C SER A 95 9.06 -0.66 12.15
N VAL A 96 8.45 -0.05 11.13
CA VAL A 96 9.17 0.57 10.02
C VAL A 96 9.56 2.01 10.36
N HIS A 97 10.86 2.25 10.35
CA HIS A 97 11.41 3.60 10.55
C HIS A 97 11.55 4.31 9.18
N ALA A 98 10.55 5.07 8.81
CA ALA A 98 10.59 5.92 7.62
C ALA A 98 9.87 7.25 7.89
N ARG A 99 10.45 8.33 7.37
CA ARG A 99 9.89 9.68 7.52
C ARG A 99 8.74 9.95 6.56
N LEU A 100 8.79 9.35 5.39
CA LEU A 100 7.80 9.55 4.34
C LEU A 100 7.05 8.25 4.06
N LEU A 101 5.73 8.31 4.09
CA LEU A 101 4.84 7.29 3.57
C LEU A 101 4.32 7.73 2.20
N SER A 102 4.55 6.92 1.18
CA SER A 102 4.04 7.16 -0.17
C SER A 102 3.00 6.09 -0.52
N PRO A 103 1.71 6.42 -0.51
CA PRO A 103 0.65 5.54 -0.98
C PRO A 103 0.65 5.45 -2.51
N GLY A 104 -0.16 4.52 -3.06
CA GLY A 104 -0.19 4.26 -4.50
C GLY A 104 -0.77 5.37 -5.35
N LEU A 105 -1.77 6.08 -4.86
CA LEU A 105 -2.55 7.05 -5.65
C LEU A 105 -2.75 8.41 -4.99
N GLU A 106 -2.64 8.50 -3.68
CA GLU A 106 -2.94 9.71 -2.92
C GLU A 106 -1.68 10.49 -2.53
N ALA A 107 -1.88 11.62 -1.87
CA ALA A 107 -0.79 12.46 -1.39
C ALA A 107 0.12 11.75 -0.39
N PRO A 108 1.45 11.95 -0.46
CA PRO A 108 2.36 11.44 0.54
C PRO A 108 2.07 11.98 1.94
N TRP A 109 2.39 11.17 2.95
CA TRP A 109 2.32 11.54 4.36
C TRP A 109 3.72 11.76 4.92
N GLY A 110 3.99 12.98 5.37
CA GLY A 110 5.34 13.42 5.77
C GLY A 110 5.66 13.34 7.26
N ASP A 111 4.67 13.00 8.12
CA ASP A 111 4.86 12.97 9.57
C ASP A 111 5.42 11.62 10.10
N GLY A 112 5.86 10.77 9.19
CA GLY A 112 6.44 9.48 9.49
C GLY A 112 5.45 8.33 9.51
N VAL A 113 5.97 7.12 9.27
CA VAL A 113 5.15 5.89 9.20
C VAL A 113 4.52 5.55 10.56
N ALA A 114 5.23 5.76 11.66
CA ALA A 114 4.69 5.51 13.00
C ALA A 114 3.46 6.38 13.31
N ALA A 115 3.50 7.67 12.94
CA ALA A 115 2.35 8.56 13.07
C ALA A 115 1.21 8.14 12.14
N ALA A 116 1.51 7.72 10.91
CA ALA A 116 0.51 7.21 9.98
C ALA A 116 -0.20 5.97 10.52
N VAL A 117 0.52 5.03 11.12
CA VAL A 117 -0.05 3.85 11.79
C VAL A 117 -0.95 4.25 12.95
N THR A 118 -0.52 5.21 13.76
CA THR A 118 -1.32 5.71 14.88
C THR A 118 -2.64 6.33 14.41
N GLU A 119 -2.59 7.16 13.38
CA GLU A 119 -3.80 7.75 12.79
C GLU A 119 -4.72 6.70 12.15
N ALA A 120 -4.14 5.72 11.45
CA ALA A 120 -4.91 4.62 10.86
C ALA A 120 -5.63 3.78 11.92
N ARG A 121 -5.01 3.54 13.07
CA ARG A 121 -5.64 2.85 14.21
C ARG A 121 -6.80 3.64 14.81
N ARG A 122 -6.67 4.97 14.91
CA ARG A 122 -7.72 5.87 15.41
C ARG A 122 -8.88 6.02 14.43
N GLY A 123 -8.57 6.09 13.14
CA GLY A 123 -9.56 6.32 12.09
C GLY A 123 -10.52 5.14 11.85
N GLY A 124 -10.25 4.00 12.47
CA GLY A 124 -11.01 2.77 12.26
C GLY A 124 -10.74 2.14 10.90
N LEU A 125 -11.45 1.05 10.61
CA LEU A 125 -11.34 0.32 9.36
C LEU A 125 -12.28 0.93 8.33
N ARG A 126 -11.71 1.30 7.17
CA ARG A 126 -12.52 1.68 6.05
C ARG A 126 -12.88 0.46 5.20
N ARG A 127 -14.17 0.15 5.12
CA ARG A 127 -14.68 -0.95 4.29
C ARG A 127 -14.98 -0.43 2.88
N TRP A 128 -14.40 -1.10 1.89
CA TRP A 128 -14.73 -0.85 0.49
C TRP A 128 -16.14 -1.35 0.21
N THR A 129 -17.06 -0.45 -0.10
CA THR A 129 -18.37 -0.78 -0.66
C THR A 129 -18.37 -0.45 -2.15
N ARG A 130 -18.60 -1.44 -3.03
CA ARG A 130 -18.93 -1.13 -4.42
C ARG A 130 -20.20 -0.28 -4.41
N ARG A 131 -20.12 0.93 -4.92
CA ARG A 131 -21.34 1.63 -5.32
C ARG A 131 -21.99 0.82 -6.44
N LYS A 132 -23.23 0.45 -6.22
CA LYS A 132 -24.06 -0.13 -7.27
C LYS A 132 -24.36 0.93 -8.31
#